data_35197b209f6d3062396b65d51b4531ce
#
_entry.id   35197b209f6d3062396b65d51b4531ce
#
_cell.length_a   1.000
_cell.length_b   1.000
_cell.length_c   1.000
_cell.angle_alpha   90.00
_cell.angle_beta   90.00
_cell.angle_gamma   90.00
#
_symmetry.space_group_name_H-M   'P 1'
#
loop_
_entity.id
_entity.type
_entity.pdbx_description
1 polymer ?
#
loop_
_entity_poly.entity_id
_entity_poly.type
_entity_poly.pdbx_seq_one_letter_code
_entity_poly.pdbx_strand_id
1 'polypeptide(L)'
;LGISIGIPLILYTIRSSSFNEEKGAFDIVSKESAILVNNLFLTTATLTVLIGTLYPLFLDAINGNKVSIGPAYYNATFAPIMAPVVFLMAIAPFLNWKKYTDKNFIKKIIFLSAVTFLGGTLLYLMEKKSIFALICGSLSIWLFTGVITDLISKIREAKVKLQNIKQLFFF
;
A
#
# COMPACT_ATOMS: atom_id res chain seq x y z
N LEU A 1 9.20 17.67 17.10
CA LEU A 1 8.47 16.40 17.23
C LEU A 1 7.20 16.57 18.06
N GLY A 2 7.26 17.16 19.28
CA GLY A 2 6.09 17.37 20.15
C GLY A 2 4.96 18.19 19.50
N ILE A 3 5.30 19.26 18.79
CA ILE A 3 4.33 20.11 18.09
C ILE A 3 3.72 19.38 16.89
N SER A 4 4.53 18.65 16.12
CA SER A 4 4.05 17.92 14.93
C SER A 4 3.12 16.74 15.27
N ILE A 5 3.25 16.17 16.47
CA ILE A 5 2.39 15.05 16.92
C ILE A 5 1.25 15.59 17.78
N GLY A 6 1.52 16.59 18.66
CA GLY A 6 0.54 17.12 19.60
C GLY A 6 -0.61 17.85 18.92
N ILE A 7 -0.33 18.74 17.95
CA ILE A 7 -1.38 19.50 17.26
C ILE A 7 -2.39 18.59 16.53
N PRO A 8 -1.99 17.60 15.71
CA PRO A 8 -2.93 16.69 15.06
C PRO A 8 -3.76 15.86 16.06
N LEU A 9 -3.16 15.41 17.17
CA LEU A 9 -3.87 14.65 18.19
C LEU A 9 -4.92 15.50 18.91
N ILE A 10 -4.59 16.75 19.27
CA ILE A 10 -5.53 17.67 19.90
C ILE A 10 -6.68 17.99 18.93
N LEU A 11 -6.38 18.30 17.68
CA LEU A 11 -7.43 18.55 16.66
C LEU A 11 -8.30 17.33 16.43
N TYR A 12 -7.72 16.13 16.44
CA TYR A 12 -8.48 14.88 16.31
C TYR A 12 -9.42 14.69 17.50
N THR A 13 -8.95 14.85 18.75
CA THR A 13 -9.80 14.68 19.95
C THR A 13 -10.93 15.70 20.02
N ILE A 14 -10.68 16.96 19.64
CA ILE A 14 -11.70 18.00 19.61
C ILE A 14 -12.77 17.70 18.55
N ARG A 15 -12.36 17.16 17.40
CA ARG A 15 -13.25 16.93 16.26
C ARG A 15 -13.86 15.51 16.21
N SER A 16 -13.37 14.59 17.03
CA SER A 16 -13.79 13.18 17.00
C SER A 16 -15.28 12.99 17.30
N SER A 17 -15.87 13.86 18.13
CA SER A 17 -17.30 13.82 18.45
C SER A 17 -18.23 14.12 17.25
N SER A 18 -17.74 14.87 16.25
CA SER A 18 -18.51 15.18 15.04
C SER A 18 -18.45 14.09 13.96
N PHE A 19 -17.60 13.07 14.11
CA PHE A 19 -17.51 11.94 13.19
C PHE A 19 -18.40 10.76 13.54
N ASN A 20 -19.14 10.83 14.63
CA ASN A 20 -19.89 9.70 15.22
C ASN A 20 -21.26 9.45 14.56
N GLU A 21 -21.68 10.19 13.54
CA GLU A 21 -23.05 10.10 13.01
C GLU A 21 -23.24 9.25 11.74
N GLU A 22 -22.20 8.78 11.10
CA GLU A 22 -22.38 7.84 9.98
C GLU A 22 -22.08 6.40 10.41
N LYS A 23 -23.06 5.73 11.02
CA LYS A 23 -23.11 4.25 11.13
C LYS A 23 -23.37 3.62 9.75
N GLY A 24 -22.52 3.91 8.79
CA GLY A 24 -22.45 3.15 7.54
C GLY A 24 -21.51 1.99 7.78
N ALA A 25 -22.01 0.76 7.78
CA ALA A 25 -21.14 -0.41 7.73
C ALA A 25 -20.22 -0.28 6.50
N PHE A 26 -18.92 -0.12 6.74
CA PHE A 26 -17.94 -0.09 5.66
C PHE A 26 -17.96 -1.44 4.95
N ASP A 27 -18.06 -1.41 3.65
CA ASP A 27 -17.91 -2.62 2.86
C ASP A 27 -16.44 -3.08 2.97
N ILE A 28 -16.22 -4.36 3.27
CA ILE A 28 -14.87 -4.93 3.48
C ILE A 28 -13.97 -4.64 2.27
N VAL A 29 -14.56 -4.59 1.07
CA VAL A 29 -13.86 -4.27 -0.18
C VAL A 29 -14.11 -2.80 -0.54
N SER A 30 -13.65 -1.88 0.29
CA SER A 30 -13.74 -0.45 0.06
C SER A 30 -12.37 0.23 0.10
N LYS A 31 -12.28 1.43 -0.47
CA LYS A 31 -11.06 2.24 -0.40
C LYS A 31 -10.72 2.63 1.04
N GLU A 32 -11.73 2.83 1.87
CA GLU A 32 -11.58 3.16 3.29
C GLU A 32 -10.94 2.00 4.06
N SER A 33 -11.44 0.78 3.85
CA SER A 33 -10.85 -0.43 4.45
C SER A 33 -9.40 -0.63 4.01
N ALA A 34 -9.09 -0.41 2.73
CA ALA A 34 -7.72 -0.51 2.22
C ALA A 34 -6.78 0.50 2.88
N ILE A 35 -7.23 1.74 3.12
CA ILE A 35 -6.45 2.78 3.82
C ILE A 35 -6.22 2.40 5.29
N LEU A 36 -7.24 1.89 5.98
CA LEU A 36 -7.11 1.46 7.38
C LEU A 36 -6.09 0.32 7.52
N VAL A 37 -6.21 -0.70 6.66
CA VAL A 37 -5.27 -1.84 6.64
C VAL A 37 -3.86 -1.37 6.31
N ASN A 38 -3.70 -0.49 5.32
CA ASN A 38 -2.40 0.10 4.98
C ASN A 38 -1.77 0.84 6.16
N ASN A 39 -2.55 1.68 6.87
CA ASN A 39 -2.08 2.41 8.03
C ASN A 39 -1.68 1.48 9.18
N LEU A 40 -2.44 0.39 9.40
CA LEU A 40 -2.11 -0.62 10.39
C LEU A 40 -0.76 -1.29 10.10
N PHE A 41 -0.54 -1.72 8.86
CA PHE A 41 0.74 -2.32 8.46
C PHE A 41 1.90 -1.33 8.55
N LEU A 42 1.71 -0.08 8.12
CA LEU A 42 2.75 0.96 8.22
C LEU A 42 3.11 1.27 9.68
N THR A 43 2.12 1.33 10.57
CA THR A 43 2.36 1.52 12.00
C THR A 43 3.15 0.35 12.58
N THR A 44 2.76 -0.88 12.25
CA THR A 44 3.47 -2.09 12.67
C THR A 44 4.91 -2.11 12.14
N ALA A 45 5.12 -1.76 10.88
CA ALA A 45 6.44 -1.65 10.28
C ALA A 45 7.32 -0.61 11.00
N THR A 46 6.74 0.57 11.32
CA THR A 46 7.44 1.62 12.06
C THR A 46 7.84 1.15 13.46
N LEU A 47 6.95 0.47 14.19
CA LEU A 47 7.25 -0.09 15.50
C LEU A 47 8.35 -1.17 15.42
N THR A 48 8.31 -2.01 14.39
CA THR A 48 9.33 -3.05 14.16
C THR A 48 10.72 -2.43 13.95
N VAL A 49 10.80 -1.37 13.14
CA VAL A 49 12.06 -0.65 12.92
C VAL A 49 12.51 0.07 14.19
N LEU A 50 11.58 0.70 14.92
CA LEU A 50 11.88 1.38 16.18
C LEU A 50 12.45 0.42 17.20
N ILE A 51 11.83 -0.73 17.42
CA ILE A 51 12.32 -1.78 18.34
C ILE A 51 13.69 -2.27 17.86
N GLY A 52 13.85 -2.58 16.58
CA GLY A 52 15.13 -3.06 16.02
C GLY A 52 16.27 -2.05 16.17
N THR A 53 15.98 -0.75 16.16
CA THR A 53 16.99 0.29 16.33
C THR A 53 17.27 0.61 17.80
N LEU A 54 16.25 0.60 18.65
CA LEU A 54 16.41 0.92 20.08
C LEU A 54 16.98 -0.25 20.90
N TYR A 55 16.65 -1.49 20.53
CA TYR A 55 17.06 -2.68 21.26
C TYR A 55 18.58 -2.78 21.49
N PRO A 56 19.45 -2.60 20.47
CA PRO A 56 20.90 -2.58 20.67
C PRO A 56 21.35 -1.48 21.63
N LEU A 57 20.75 -0.29 21.53
CA LEU A 57 21.08 0.85 22.39
C LEU A 57 20.75 0.56 23.87
N PHE A 58 19.60 -0.08 24.13
CA PHE A 58 19.23 -0.50 25.48
C PHE A 58 20.19 -1.56 26.04
N LEU A 59 20.58 -2.53 25.25
CA LEU A 59 21.52 -3.58 25.69
C LEU A 59 22.90 -3.01 25.94
N ASP A 60 23.39 -2.11 25.12
CA ASP A 60 24.69 -1.44 25.31
C ASP A 60 24.69 -0.61 26.61
N ALA A 61 23.60 0.10 26.89
CA ALA A 61 23.45 0.93 28.10
C ALA A 61 23.36 0.11 29.38
N ILE A 62 22.79 -1.09 29.36
CA ILE A 62 22.58 -1.92 30.58
C ILE A 62 23.77 -2.90 30.82
N ASN A 63 24.23 -3.56 29.76
CA ASN A 63 25.17 -4.66 29.87
C ASN A 63 26.55 -4.39 29.24
N GLY A 64 26.74 -3.25 28.57
CA GLY A 64 27.95 -2.94 27.82
C GLY A 64 28.20 -3.87 26.61
N ASN A 65 27.23 -4.71 26.25
CA ASN A 65 27.33 -5.66 25.15
C ASN A 65 26.92 -4.99 23.84
N LYS A 66 27.86 -4.81 22.95
CA LYS A 66 27.58 -4.28 21.60
C LYS A 66 26.91 -5.34 20.73
N VAL A 67 25.58 -5.35 20.71
CA VAL A 67 24.81 -6.19 19.81
C VAL A 67 24.44 -5.37 18.57
N SER A 68 24.76 -5.89 17.38
CA SER A 68 24.39 -5.26 16.11
C SER A 68 23.22 -6.03 15.48
N ILE A 69 22.13 -5.33 15.23
CA ILE A 69 21.00 -5.85 14.45
C ILE A 69 21.30 -5.59 12.98
N GLY A 70 21.54 -6.67 12.24
CA GLY A 70 21.93 -6.63 10.84
C GLY A 70 20.76 -6.77 9.84
N PRO A 71 21.07 -6.77 8.54
CA PRO A 71 20.08 -6.92 7.46
C PRO A 71 19.19 -8.16 7.58
N ALA A 72 19.69 -9.23 8.18
CA ALA A 72 18.94 -10.47 8.38
C ALA A 72 17.66 -10.25 9.22
N TYR A 73 17.73 -9.43 10.27
CA TYR A 73 16.56 -9.08 11.08
C TYR A 73 15.50 -8.34 10.27
N TYR A 74 15.91 -7.29 9.53
CA TYR A 74 14.97 -6.50 8.75
C TYR A 74 14.37 -7.31 7.61
N ASN A 75 15.13 -8.16 6.96
CA ASN A 75 14.62 -9.05 5.93
C ASN A 75 13.59 -10.06 6.48
N ALA A 76 13.79 -10.54 7.70
CA ALA A 76 12.89 -11.51 8.33
C ALA A 76 11.64 -10.87 8.93
N THR A 77 11.70 -9.62 9.41
CA THR A 77 10.59 -8.96 10.11
C THR A 77 9.89 -7.90 9.28
N PHE A 78 10.65 -6.97 8.67
CA PHE A 78 10.09 -5.84 7.93
C PHE A 78 9.56 -6.26 6.56
N ALA A 79 10.26 -7.14 5.84
CA ALA A 79 9.84 -7.54 4.49
C ALA A 79 8.48 -8.27 4.45
N PRO A 80 8.16 -9.22 5.36
CA PRO A 80 6.83 -9.83 5.39
C PRO A 80 5.71 -8.85 5.72
N ILE A 81 5.98 -7.80 6.53
CA ILE A 81 5.00 -6.77 6.86
C ILE A 81 4.76 -5.87 5.66
N MET A 82 5.80 -5.54 4.89
CA MET A 82 5.69 -4.64 3.73
C MET A 82 5.14 -5.32 2.47
N ALA A 83 5.26 -6.63 2.34
CA ALA A 83 4.73 -7.36 1.18
C ALA A 83 3.22 -7.16 0.96
N PRO A 84 2.34 -7.32 1.99
CA PRO A 84 0.91 -7.01 1.85
C PRO A 84 0.64 -5.53 1.54
N VAL A 85 1.43 -4.60 2.08
CA VAL A 85 1.30 -3.16 1.79
C VAL A 85 1.50 -2.90 0.30
N VAL A 86 2.60 -3.40 -0.26
CA VAL A 86 2.91 -3.25 -1.70
C VAL A 86 1.84 -3.91 -2.56
N PHE A 87 1.35 -5.08 -2.14
CA PHE A 87 0.27 -5.79 -2.83
C PHE A 87 -1.01 -4.95 -2.87
N LEU A 88 -1.43 -4.39 -1.75
CA LEU A 88 -2.62 -3.53 -1.64
C LEU A 88 -2.47 -2.22 -2.39
N MET A 89 -1.27 -1.63 -2.43
CA MET A 89 -1.01 -0.37 -3.15
C MET A 89 -1.36 -0.47 -4.64
N ALA A 90 -1.14 -1.61 -5.28
CA ALA A 90 -1.48 -1.80 -6.69
C ALA A 90 -3.00 -1.93 -6.92
N ILE A 91 -3.75 -2.38 -5.91
CA ILE A 91 -5.21 -2.58 -5.98
C ILE A 91 -5.97 -1.31 -5.57
N ALA A 92 -5.41 -0.53 -4.63
CA ALA A 92 -6.06 0.64 -4.05
C ALA A 92 -6.66 1.64 -5.06
N PRO A 93 -6.02 1.97 -6.20
CA PRO A 93 -6.58 2.89 -7.19
C PRO A 93 -7.90 2.40 -7.82
N PHE A 94 -8.11 1.09 -7.87
CA PHE A 94 -9.31 0.49 -8.47
C PHE A 94 -10.48 0.34 -7.50
N LEU A 95 -10.26 0.58 -6.20
CA LEU A 95 -11.31 0.54 -5.18
C LEU A 95 -12.14 1.81 -5.20
N ASN A 96 -13.46 1.67 -5.09
CA ASN A 96 -14.39 2.78 -4.94
C ASN A 96 -14.60 3.16 -3.46
N TRP A 97 -15.00 4.43 -3.22
CA TRP A 97 -15.41 4.89 -1.90
C TRP A 97 -16.74 4.24 -1.48
N LYS A 98 -16.81 3.76 -0.23
CA LYS A 98 -18.01 3.22 0.46
C LYS A 98 -18.64 1.96 -0.13
N LYS A 99 -18.73 1.79 -1.44
CA LYS A 99 -19.37 0.59 -2.04
C LYS A 99 -18.64 0.11 -3.28
N TYR A 100 -18.52 -1.20 -3.39
CA TYR A 100 -18.01 -1.86 -4.57
C TYR A 100 -19.07 -1.85 -5.68
N THR A 101 -18.77 -1.24 -6.84
CA THR A 101 -19.76 -1.16 -7.94
C THR A 101 -19.12 -1.35 -9.34
N ASP A 102 -17.83 -1.55 -9.44
CA ASP A 102 -17.20 -1.64 -10.76
C ASP A 102 -17.17 -3.09 -11.28
N LYS A 103 -18.03 -3.38 -12.27
CA LYS A 103 -18.07 -4.70 -12.96
C LYS A 103 -16.74 -5.05 -13.64
N ASN A 104 -15.88 -4.08 -13.90
CA ASN A 104 -14.59 -4.28 -14.56
C ASN A 104 -13.43 -4.50 -13.56
N PHE A 105 -13.68 -4.37 -12.26
CA PHE A 105 -12.67 -4.57 -11.21
C PHE A 105 -12.01 -5.95 -11.30
N ILE A 106 -12.82 -6.99 -11.39
CA ILE A 106 -12.33 -8.37 -11.48
C ILE A 106 -11.48 -8.55 -12.74
N LYS A 107 -11.89 -7.99 -13.88
CA LYS A 107 -11.12 -8.07 -15.12
C LYS A 107 -9.75 -7.38 -14.99
N LYS A 108 -9.68 -6.24 -14.31
CA LYS A 108 -8.42 -5.55 -14.04
C LYS A 108 -7.49 -6.38 -13.15
N ILE A 109 -8.03 -6.99 -12.08
CA ILE A 109 -7.23 -7.85 -11.20
C ILE A 109 -6.72 -9.10 -11.95
N ILE A 110 -7.56 -9.75 -12.75
CA ILE A 110 -7.13 -10.89 -13.57
C ILE A 110 -6.02 -10.47 -14.54
N PHE A 111 -6.14 -9.32 -15.16
CA PHE A 111 -5.08 -8.79 -16.05
C PHE A 111 -3.77 -8.54 -15.27
N LEU A 112 -3.84 -7.89 -14.10
CA LEU A 112 -2.67 -7.67 -13.26
C LEU A 112 -1.99 -8.99 -12.86
N SER A 113 -2.79 -9.97 -12.41
CA SER A 113 -2.27 -11.29 -12.00
C SER A 113 -1.63 -12.04 -13.17
N ALA A 114 -2.22 -11.99 -14.36
CA ALA A 114 -1.66 -12.62 -15.55
C ALA A 114 -0.29 -12.03 -15.94
N VAL A 115 -0.18 -10.68 -15.96
CA VAL A 115 1.09 -9.99 -16.27
C VAL A 115 2.15 -10.30 -15.21
N THR A 116 1.76 -10.31 -13.93
CA THR A 116 2.69 -10.62 -12.83
C THR A 116 3.15 -12.08 -12.90
N PHE A 117 2.26 -12.99 -13.21
CA PHE A 117 2.61 -14.41 -13.38
C PHE A 117 3.59 -14.62 -14.54
N LEU A 118 3.33 -14.01 -15.69
CA LEU A 118 4.24 -14.05 -16.84
C LEU A 118 5.60 -13.43 -16.54
N GLY A 119 5.61 -12.25 -15.90
CA GLY A 119 6.85 -11.60 -15.49
C GLY A 119 7.61 -12.38 -14.42
N GLY A 120 6.91 -12.97 -13.45
CA GLY A 120 7.50 -13.82 -12.43
C GLY A 120 8.12 -15.10 -13.00
N THR A 121 7.47 -15.74 -13.98
CA THR A 121 8.05 -16.90 -14.68
C THR A 121 9.27 -16.53 -15.48
N LEU A 122 9.26 -15.37 -16.13
CA LEU A 122 10.44 -14.85 -16.85
C LEU A 122 11.60 -14.60 -15.89
N LEU A 123 11.37 -13.95 -14.75
CA LEU A 123 12.38 -13.76 -13.71
C LEU A 123 12.94 -15.08 -13.18
N TYR A 124 12.07 -16.07 -12.97
CA TYR A 124 12.50 -17.39 -12.53
C TYR A 124 13.42 -18.09 -13.52
N LEU A 125 13.18 -17.92 -14.81
CA LEU A 125 14.05 -18.48 -15.87
C LEU A 125 15.41 -17.76 -15.94
N MET A 126 15.45 -16.45 -15.63
CA MET A 126 16.67 -15.66 -15.65
C MET A 126 17.51 -15.81 -14.37
N GLU A 127 16.86 -15.86 -13.20
CA GLU A 127 17.51 -15.89 -11.88
C GLU A 127 17.06 -17.12 -11.06
N LYS A 128 17.83 -18.23 -11.15
CA LYS A 128 17.51 -19.46 -10.41
C LYS A 128 17.95 -19.45 -8.92
N LYS A 129 18.55 -18.39 -8.40
CA LYS A 129 19.32 -18.46 -7.15
C LYS A 129 18.66 -17.90 -5.90
N SER A 130 17.67 -17.01 -5.98
CA SER A 130 17.12 -16.39 -4.77
C SER A 130 15.59 -16.28 -4.80
N ILE A 131 14.92 -17.04 -3.95
CA ILE A 131 13.47 -16.96 -3.74
C ILE A 131 13.04 -15.55 -3.32
N PHE A 132 13.86 -14.87 -2.50
CA PHE A 132 13.59 -13.51 -2.06
C PHE A 132 13.58 -12.51 -3.23
N ALA A 133 14.54 -12.61 -4.15
CA ALA A 133 14.58 -11.78 -5.34
C ALA A 133 13.37 -12.01 -6.25
N LEU A 134 12.90 -13.25 -6.37
CA LEU A 134 11.70 -13.58 -7.13
C LEU A 134 10.43 -12.95 -6.53
N ILE A 135 10.28 -13.00 -5.21
CA ILE A 135 9.14 -12.38 -4.51
C ILE A 135 9.16 -10.88 -4.69
N CYS A 136 10.30 -10.23 -4.43
CA CYS A 136 10.43 -8.77 -4.59
C CYS A 136 10.23 -8.34 -6.04
N GLY A 137 10.77 -9.07 -7.01
CA GLY A 137 10.63 -8.79 -8.43
C GLY A 137 9.18 -8.94 -8.91
N SER A 138 8.48 -9.99 -8.48
CA SER A 138 7.08 -10.19 -8.82
C SER A 138 6.17 -9.13 -8.19
N LEU A 139 6.41 -8.73 -6.93
CA LEU A 139 5.70 -7.62 -6.30
C LEU A 139 5.94 -6.28 -7.00
N SER A 140 7.17 -6.06 -7.49
CA SER A 140 7.49 -4.86 -8.27
C SER A 140 6.72 -4.83 -9.59
N ILE A 141 6.68 -5.94 -10.34
CA ILE A 141 5.91 -6.04 -11.58
C ILE A 141 4.42 -5.82 -11.30
N TRP A 142 3.90 -6.41 -10.23
CA TRP A 142 2.51 -6.22 -9.78
C TRP A 142 2.19 -4.74 -9.55
N LEU A 143 3.04 -4.04 -8.79
CA LEU A 143 2.87 -2.63 -8.48
C LEU A 143 2.92 -1.75 -9.75
N PHE A 144 3.95 -1.91 -10.58
CA PHE A 144 4.11 -1.13 -11.81
C PHE A 144 2.93 -1.35 -12.77
N THR A 145 2.51 -2.58 -12.95
CA THR A 145 1.35 -2.90 -13.80
C THR A 145 0.08 -2.25 -13.27
N GLY A 146 -0.13 -2.25 -11.94
CA GLY A 146 -1.26 -1.57 -11.30
C GLY A 146 -1.25 -0.08 -11.55
N VAL A 147 -0.13 0.60 -11.32
CA VAL A 147 0.03 2.05 -11.52
C VAL A 147 -0.16 2.43 -12.99
N ILE A 148 0.44 1.69 -13.92
CA ILE A 148 0.30 1.96 -15.36
C ILE A 148 -1.15 1.80 -15.81
N THR A 149 -1.84 0.75 -15.35
CA THR A 149 -3.24 0.49 -15.69
C THR A 149 -4.16 1.59 -15.15
N ASP A 150 -3.93 2.08 -13.93
CA ASP A 150 -4.67 3.22 -13.36
C ASP A 150 -4.42 4.50 -14.16
N LEU A 151 -3.17 4.79 -14.49
CA LEU A 151 -2.80 5.96 -15.28
C LEU A 151 -3.48 5.97 -16.65
N ILE A 152 -3.45 4.84 -17.37
CA ILE A 152 -4.11 4.68 -18.67
C ILE A 152 -5.62 4.89 -18.55
N SER A 153 -6.26 4.32 -17.50
CA SER A 153 -7.69 4.49 -17.28
C SER A 153 -8.07 5.95 -17.04
N LYS A 154 -7.31 6.68 -16.23
CA LYS A 154 -7.52 8.10 -15.94
C LYS A 154 -7.32 8.99 -17.17
N ILE A 155 -6.29 8.73 -17.98
CA ILE A 155 -6.08 9.45 -19.25
C ILE A 155 -7.24 9.23 -20.21
N ARG A 156 -7.77 8.00 -20.28
CA ARG A 156 -8.91 7.67 -21.14
C ARG A 156 -10.18 8.38 -20.68
N GLU A 157 -10.45 8.41 -19.39
CA GLU A 157 -11.60 9.14 -18.82
C GLU A 157 -11.49 10.64 -19.04
N ALA A 158 -10.30 11.22 -18.89
CA ALA A 158 -10.04 12.63 -19.15
C ALA A 158 -10.28 13.00 -20.63
N LYS A 159 -9.85 12.16 -21.57
CA LYS A 159 -10.11 12.36 -23.01
C LYS A 159 -11.60 12.34 -23.36
N VAL A 160 -12.34 11.39 -22.82
CA VAL A 160 -13.80 11.28 -23.03
C VAL A 160 -14.51 12.51 -22.47
N LYS A 161 -14.11 12.97 -21.26
CA LYS A 161 -14.68 14.16 -20.63
C LYS A 161 -14.43 15.43 -21.45
N LEU A 162 -13.22 15.58 -22.01
CA LEU A 162 -12.87 16.69 -22.90
C LEU A 162 -13.66 16.65 -24.22
N GLN A 163 -13.90 15.48 -24.80
CA GLN A 163 -14.72 15.34 -26.01
C GLN A 163 -16.19 15.75 -25.76
N ASN A 164 -16.74 15.31 -24.62
CA ASN A 164 -18.12 15.68 -24.25
C ASN A 164 -18.26 17.20 -24.02
N ILE A 165 -17.26 17.83 -23.39
CA ILE A 165 -17.27 19.30 -23.22
C ILE A 165 -17.18 20.02 -24.56
N LYS A 166 -16.34 19.57 -25.50
CA LYS A 166 -16.25 20.14 -26.84
C LYS A 166 -17.60 20.05 -27.60
N GLN A 167 -18.27 18.92 -27.47
CA GLN A 167 -19.59 18.76 -28.12
C GLN A 167 -20.65 19.71 -27.55
N LEU A 168 -20.61 20.01 -26.24
CA LEU A 168 -21.51 20.97 -25.59
C LEU A 168 -21.26 22.43 -25.99
N PHE A 169 -20.06 22.79 -26.41
CA PHE A 169 -19.70 24.14 -26.85
C PHE A 169 -19.95 24.39 -28.35
N PHE A 170 -20.23 23.35 -29.11
CA PHE A 170 -20.53 23.46 -30.57
C PHE A 170 -22.02 23.34 -30.90
N PHE A 171 -22.88 23.26 -29.90
CA PHE A 171 -24.33 23.45 -29.99
C PHE A 171 -24.75 24.70 -29.22
#